data_6508b4ce2e7a280217912b28d9690563
#
_entry.id   6508b4ce2e7a280217912b28d9690563
#
_cell.length_a   1.000
_cell.length_b   1.000
_cell.length_c   1.000
_cell.angle_alpha   90.00
_cell.angle_beta   90.00
_cell.angle_gamma   90.00
#
_symmetry.space_group_name_H-M   'P 1'
#
loop_
_entity.id
_entity.type
_entity.pdbx_description
1 polymer ?
#
loop_
_entity_poly.entity_id
_entity_poly.type
_entity_poly.pdbx_seq_one_letter_code
_entity_poly.pdbx_strand_id
1 'polypeptide(L)'
;MENKTAVIFDTETTGFTEPVLIEAAGIIIKGNPLDEQNDTFINRYNPGKPISFGAMAVHNILDRELKDYPPASEFKLPDNTAYIIGHNIDYDWQVIGKPPVKRIDTLSMAKSIWRGFDSYNLSALTYALTEPDKRPEIREVLINRHNALTDAKLCLNILRLILKEKSELTSWGFIWKFSEEARIPKTMPFGKHKGTPIKDVPQDYKEWLKVQPDIDEYLLKALEAL
;
A
#
# COMPACT_ATOMS: atom_id res chain seq x y z
N MET A 1 -7.63 -24.46 -14.04
CA MET A 1 -6.68 -23.52 -13.38
C MET A 1 -7.58 -22.54 -12.62
N GLU A 2 -7.48 -22.49 -11.29
CA GLU A 2 -8.23 -21.54 -10.49
C GLU A 2 -7.90 -20.12 -10.98
N ASN A 3 -8.91 -19.34 -11.29
CA ASN A 3 -8.77 -17.94 -11.71
C ASN A 3 -8.28 -17.12 -10.49
N LYS A 4 -6.96 -16.99 -10.34
CA LYS A 4 -6.35 -16.18 -9.29
C LYS A 4 -6.67 -14.71 -9.54
N THR A 5 -7.22 -14.04 -8.51
CA THR A 5 -7.62 -12.64 -8.54
C THR A 5 -6.53 -11.77 -7.89
N ALA A 6 -6.34 -10.59 -8.41
CA ALA A 6 -5.58 -9.54 -7.76
C ALA A 6 -6.53 -8.42 -7.32
N VAL A 7 -6.31 -7.86 -6.13
CA VAL A 7 -7.17 -6.81 -5.56
C VAL A 7 -6.31 -5.59 -5.27
N ILE A 8 -6.59 -4.47 -5.95
CA ILE A 8 -6.08 -3.17 -5.49
C ILE A 8 -6.89 -2.83 -4.25
N PHE A 9 -6.23 -2.56 -3.14
CA PHE A 9 -6.86 -2.56 -1.83
C PHE A 9 -6.38 -1.39 -0.98
N ASP A 10 -7.30 -0.78 -0.27
CA ASP A 10 -7.03 0.30 0.67
C ASP A 10 -8.02 0.25 1.84
N THR A 11 -7.60 0.75 3.01
CA THR A 11 -8.39 0.72 4.24
C THR A 11 -8.37 2.06 4.98
N GLU A 12 -9.53 2.42 5.58
CA GLU A 12 -9.59 3.43 6.63
C GLU A 12 -9.72 2.75 7.99
N THR A 13 -9.12 3.35 9.02
CA THR A 13 -9.02 2.77 10.35
C THR A 13 -9.34 3.74 11.47
N THR A 14 -9.50 3.23 12.70
CA THR A 14 -9.69 4.06 13.89
C THR A 14 -8.49 4.93 14.26
N GLY A 15 -7.32 4.74 13.63
CA GLY A 15 -6.08 5.46 13.89
C GLY A 15 -4.87 4.53 13.85
N PHE A 16 -3.68 5.05 14.13
CA PHE A 16 -2.43 4.27 14.04
C PHE A 16 -2.17 3.35 15.25
N THR A 17 -2.66 3.73 16.44
CA THR A 17 -2.47 2.91 17.64
C THR A 17 -3.56 1.85 17.71
N GLU A 18 -3.16 0.58 17.66
CA GLU A 18 -4.09 -0.57 17.63
C GLU A 18 -5.22 -0.35 16.60
N PRO A 19 -4.88 -0.20 15.32
CA PRO A 19 -5.84 0.14 14.28
C PRO A 19 -6.93 -0.92 14.16
N VAL A 20 -8.18 -0.50 14.05
CA VAL A 20 -9.32 -1.36 13.72
C VAL A 20 -9.95 -0.83 12.43
N LEU A 21 -10.26 -1.75 11.52
CA LEU A 21 -10.87 -1.46 10.23
C LEU A 21 -12.22 -0.75 10.39
N ILE A 22 -12.45 0.33 9.64
CA ILE A 22 -13.73 1.03 9.56
C ILE A 22 -14.28 1.11 8.14
N GLU A 23 -13.42 1.16 7.13
CA GLU A 23 -13.80 1.08 5.73
C GLU A 23 -12.76 0.25 4.97
N ALA A 24 -13.20 -0.66 4.12
CA ALA A 24 -12.36 -1.42 3.20
C ALA A 24 -12.90 -1.25 1.78
N ALA A 25 -12.04 -0.89 0.86
CA ALA A 25 -12.41 -0.79 -0.54
C ALA A 25 -11.38 -1.47 -1.45
N GLY A 26 -11.82 -1.88 -2.62
CA GLY A 26 -10.90 -2.45 -3.58
C GLY A 26 -11.45 -2.55 -4.99
N ILE A 27 -10.52 -2.82 -5.89
CA ILE A 27 -10.76 -3.05 -7.31
C ILE A 27 -10.29 -4.47 -7.62
N ILE A 28 -11.22 -5.32 -8.06
CA ILE A 28 -10.97 -6.74 -8.33
C ILE A 28 -10.53 -6.90 -9.77
N ILE A 29 -9.30 -7.31 -9.99
CA ILE A 29 -8.72 -7.50 -11.32
C ILE A 29 -8.63 -9.00 -11.62
N LYS A 30 -9.45 -9.48 -12.56
CA LYS A 30 -9.51 -10.90 -12.94
C LYS A 30 -8.53 -11.28 -14.06
N GLY A 31 -7.92 -10.29 -14.71
CA GLY A 31 -7.04 -10.45 -15.87
C GLY A 31 -5.78 -9.57 -15.77
N ASN A 32 -5.54 -8.80 -16.83
CA ASN A 32 -4.44 -7.86 -16.91
C ASN A 32 -4.78 -6.57 -16.14
N PRO A 33 -3.87 -6.00 -15.33
CA PRO A 33 -4.09 -4.73 -14.62
C PRO A 33 -4.31 -3.52 -15.55
N LEU A 34 -3.99 -3.66 -16.83
CA LEU A 34 -4.25 -2.62 -17.83
C LEU A 34 -5.69 -2.66 -18.39
N ASP A 35 -6.45 -3.72 -18.11
CA ASP A 35 -7.86 -3.81 -18.52
C ASP A 35 -8.70 -2.74 -17.79
N GLU A 36 -9.72 -2.21 -18.49
CA GLU A 36 -10.56 -1.13 -17.96
C GLU A 36 -11.75 -1.66 -17.15
N GLN A 37 -12.23 -2.87 -17.47
CA GLN A 37 -13.39 -3.46 -16.81
C GLN A 37 -13.00 -4.24 -15.55
N ASN A 38 -13.21 -3.61 -14.39
CA ASN A 38 -12.94 -4.20 -13.09
C ASN A 38 -14.12 -4.03 -12.14
N ASP A 39 -14.43 -5.06 -11.39
CA ASP A 39 -15.40 -4.99 -10.30
C ASP A 39 -14.81 -4.17 -9.13
N THR A 40 -15.65 -3.42 -8.43
CA THR A 40 -15.24 -2.65 -7.24
C THR A 40 -16.11 -3.02 -6.06
N PHE A 41 -15.55 -2.89 -4.86
CA PHE A 41 -16.32 -2.95 -3.62
C PHE A 41 -15.89 -1.82 -2.67
N ILE A 42 -16.81 -1.43 -1.79
CA ILE A 42 -16.59 -0.58 -0.63
C ILE A 42 -17.52 -1.05 0.48
N ASN A 43 -16.96 -1.34 1.64
CA ASN A 43 -17.71 -1.83 2.79
C ASN A 43 -17.25 -1.10 4.05
N ARG A 44 -18.21 -0.76 4.92
CA ARG A 44 -17.96 -0.15 6.23
C ARG A 44 -18.17 -1.16 7.34
N TYR A 45 -17.50 -0.89 8.46
CA TYR A 45 -17.49 -1.78 9.63
C TYR A 45 -17.59 -0.98 10.91
N ASN A 46 -18.25 -1.57 11.91
CA ASN A 46 -18.25 -1.06 13.27
C ASN A 46 -16.98 -1.52 13.98
N PRO A 47 -16.09 -0.59 14.38
CA PRO A 47 -14.84 -0.95 15.04
C PRO A 47 -14.99 -1.40 16.50
N GLY A 48 -16.15 -1.18 17.13
CA GLY A 48 -16.39 -1.46 18.55
C GLY A 48 -15.59 -0.57 19.51
N LYS A 49 -14.92 0.47 19.01
CA LYS A 49 -14.17 1.47 19.79
C LYS A 49 -14.20 2.83 19.10
N PRO A 50 -13.93 3.93 19.82
CA PRO A 50 -13.90 5.27 19.22
C PRO A 50 -12.83 5.43 18.15
N ILE A 51 -13.13 6.22 17.13
CA ILE A 51 -12.20 6.70 16.12
C ILE A 51 -11.39 7.85 16.70
N SER A 52 -10.07 7.86 16.49
CA SER A 52 -9.24 8.99 16.92
C SER A 52 -9.54 10.25 16.12
N PHE A 53 -9.43 11.42 16.72
CA PHE A 53 -9.65 12.69 16.01
C PHE A 53 -8.69 12.89 14.83
N GLY A 54 -7.46 12.37 14.95
CA GLY A 54 -6.51 12.40 13.84
C GLY A 54 -6.96 11.58 12.63
N ALA A 55 -7.56 10.40 12.85
CA ALA A 55 -8.14 9.58 11.80
C ALA A 55 -9.40 10.24 11.21
N MET A 56 -10.31 10.73 12.06
CA MET A 56 -11.49 11.49 11.60
C MET A 56 -11.11 12.69 10.72
N ALA A 57 -10.04 13.41 11.06
CA ALA A 57 -9.57 14.54 10.27
C ALA A 57 -9.02 14.14 8.89
N VAL A 58 -8.67 12.88 8.70
CA VAL A 58 -8.18 12.34 7.43
C VAL A 58 -9.36 11.85 6.57
N HIS A 59 -10.12 10.86 7.06
CA HIS A 59 -11.16 10.18 6.26
C HIS A 59 -12.58 10.76 6.45
N ASN A 60 -12.80 11.66 7.41
CA ASN A 60 -14.08 12.33 7.71
C ASN A 60 -15.25 11.38 8.08
N ILE A 61 -14.99 10.12 8.46
CA ILE A 61 -15.99 9.17 8.94
C ILE A 61 -16.17 9.37 10.45
N LEU A 62 -17.43 9.42 10.90
CA LEU A 62 -17.77 9.64 12.31
C LEU A 62 -18.26 8.34 12.97
N ASP A 63 -17.99 8.17 14.28
CA ASP A 63 -18.40 6.99 15.05
C ASP A 63 -19.90 6.66 14.89
N ARG A 64 -20.77 7.69 14.88
CA ARG A 64 -22.22 7.52 14.75
C ARG A 64 -22.65 6.90 13.43
N GLU A 65 -21.83 7.04 12.37
CA GLU A 65 -22.11 6.53 11.03
C GLU A 65 -21.86 5.03 10.94
N LEU A 66 -21.09 4.46 11.87
CA LEU A 66 -20.67 3.07 11.84
C LEU A 66 -21.45 2.14 12.77
N LYS A 67 -22.37 2.67 13.58
CA LYS A 67 -23.06 1.90 14.64
C LYS A 67 -23.80 0.67 14.13
N ASP A 68 -24.43 0.78 12.96
CA ASP A 68 -25.31 -0.25 12.40
C ASP A 68 -24.60 -1.15 11.37
N TYR A 69 -23.29 -0.95 11.16
CA TYR A 69 -22.48 -1.80 10.29
C TYR A 69 -22.00 -3.07 11.02
N PRO A 70 -21.69 -4.14 10.28
CA PRO A 70 -21.14 -5.36 10.87
C PRO A 70 -19.79 -5.10 11.55
N PRO A 71 -19.39 -5.93 12.51
CA PRO A 71 -18.09 -5.78 13.17
C PRO A 71 -16.94 -5.97 12.17
N ALA A 72 -15.82 -5.30 12.40
CA ALA A 72 -14.62 -5.37 11.56
C ALA A 72 -14.07 -6.80 11.38
N SER A 73 -14.34 -7.68 12.34
CA SER A 73 -13.97 -9.10 12.29
C SER A 73 -14.70 -9.91 11.20
N GLU A 74 -15.78 -9.38 10.64
CA GLU A 74 -16.51 -10.02 9.53
C GLU A 74 -15.91 -9.71 8.16
N PHE A 75 -14.93 -8.81 8.08
CA PHE A 75 -14.25 -8.53 6.81
C PHE A 75 -13.60 -9.79 6.22
N LYS A 76 -13.80 -9.99 4.94
CA LYS A 76 -13.12 -11.03 4.15
C LYS A 76 -12.71 -10.46 2.80
N LEU A 77 -11.50 -10.81 2.38
CA LEU A 77 -11.08 -10.53 1.01
C LEU A 77 -11.97 -11.26 0.00
N PRO A 78 -12.16 -10.72 -1.20
CA PRO A 78 -12.82 -11.42 -2.29
C PRO A 78 -12.27 -12.82 -2.51
N ASP A 79 -13.12 -13.75 -2.91
CA ASP A 79 -12.73 -15.15 -3.15
C ASP A 79 -11.61 -15.26 -4.18
N ASN A 80 -10.74 -16.27 -3.99
CA ASN A 80 -9.59 -16.54 -4.85
C ASN A 80 -8.56 -15.40 -4.95
N THR A 81 -8.54 -14.45 -3.99
CA THR A 81 -7.53 -13.40 -3.92
C THR A 81 -6.15 -14.02 -3.70
N ALA A 82 -5.28 -13.89 -4.69
CA ALA A 82 -3.89 -14.35 -4.62
C ALA A 82 -2.91 -13.20 -4.34
N TYR A 83 -3.29 -11.98 -4.73
CA TYR A 83 -2.48 -10.78 -4.59
C TYR A 83 -3.34 -9.64 -4.04
N ILE A 84 -2.80 -8.90 -3.07
CA ILE A 84 -3.30 -7.59 -2.68
C ILE A 84 -2.27 -6.55 -3.09
N ILE A 85 -2.74 -5.44 -3.63
CA ILE A 85 -1.90 -4.36 -4.13
C ILE A 85 -2.34 -3.07 -3.43
N GLY A 86 -1.40 -2.34 -2.88
CA GLY A 86 -1.67 -1.05 -2.24
C GLY A 86 -0.48 -0.11 -2.30
N HIS A 87 -0.66 1.06 -1.75
CA HIS A 87 0.39 2.05 -1.63
C HIS A 87 0.85 2.11 -0.17
N ASN A 88 1.88 1.35 0.20
CA ASN A 88 2.27 0.97 1.56
C ASN A 88 1.38 -0.17 2.11
N ILE A 89 1.13 -1.19 1.30
CA ILE A 89 0.17 -2.28 1.51
C ILE A 89 0.36 -3.05 2.84
N ASP A 90 1.53 -2.99 3.45
CA ASP A 90 1.80 -3.74 4.68
C ASP A 90 0.94 -3.26 5.85
N TYR A 91 0.57 -1.97 5.88
CA TYR A 91 -0.35 -1.44 6.86
C TYR A 91 -1.74 -2.07 6.70
N ASP A 92 -2.31 -2.02 5.49
CA ASP A 92 -3.63 -2.58 5.20
C ASP A 92 -3.68 -4.08 5.45
N TRP A 93 -2.64 -4.80 5.04
CA TRP A 93 -2.50 -6.24 5.28
C TRP A 93 -2.47 -6.59 6.78
N GLN A 94 -1.83 -5.76 7.60
CA GLN A 94 -1.82 -5.95 9.07
C GLN A 94 -3.20 -5.70 9.66
N VAL A 95 -3.88 -4.63 9.23
CA VAL A 95 -5.23 -4.25 9.68
C VAL A 95 -6.24 -5.37 9.45
N ILE A 96 -6.15 -6.09 8.34
CA ILE A 96 -7.04 -7.21 8.01
C ILE A 96 -6.57 -8.59 8.52
N GLY A 97 -5.64 -8.61 9.47
CA GLY A 97 -5.22 -9.84 10.16
C GLY A 97 -4.20 -10.69 9.42
N LYS A 98 -3.41 -10.11 8.51
CA LYS A 98 -2.28 -10.76 7.81
C LYS A 98 -2.69 -12.03 7.03
N PRO A 99 -3.69 -11.98 6.15
CA PRO A 99 -4.08 -13.15 5.37
C PRO A 99 -2.91 -13.69 4.52
N PRO A 100 -2.88 -15.00 4.18
CA PRO A 100 -1.78 -15.63 3.44
C PRO A 100 -1.85 -15.33 1.93
N VAL A 101 -1.79 -14.05 1.57
CA VAL A 101 -1.79 -13.55 0.18
C VAL A 101 -0.48 -12.84 -0.13
N LYS A 102 -0.13 -12.75 -1.41
CA LYS A 102 1.05 -12.00 -1.87
C LYS A 102 0.75 -10.50 -1.87
N ARG A 103 1.69 -9.71 -1.36
CA ARG A 103 1.61 -8.25 -1.27
C ARG A 103 2.40 -7.60 -2.40
N ILE A 104 1.81 -6.62 -3.09
CA ILE A 104 2.47 -5.79 -4.09
C ILE A 104 2.39 -4.34 -3.61
N ASP A 105 3.54 -3.71 -3.39
CA ASP A 105 3.64 -2.36 -2.84
C ASP A 105 4.03 -1.34 -3.91
N THR A 106 3.08 -0.55 -4.37
CA THR A 106 3.31 0.49 -5.37
C THR A 106 4.19 1.64 -4.87
N LEU A 107 4.26 1.90 -3.54
CA LEU A 107 5.15 2.90 -2.96
C LEU A 107 6.62 2.53 -3.19
N SER A 108 7.01 1.31 -2.86
CA SER A 108 8.38 0.82 -3.02
C SER A 108 8.76 0.71 -4.50
N MET A 109 7.85 0.22 -5.34
CA MET A 109 8.03 0.18 -6.79
C MET A 109 8.26 1.59 -7.35
N ALA A 110 7.43 2.57 -6.99
CA ALA A 110 7.55 3.96 -7.41
C ALA A 110 8.90 4.57 -7.01
N LYS A 111 9.33 4.37 -5.76
CA LYS A 111 10.64 4.83 -5.26
C LYS A 111 11.82 4.22 -6.04
N SER A 112 11.67 3.00 -6.52
CA SER A 112 12.72 2.31 -7.28
C SER A 112 12.86 2.82 -8.73
N ILE A 113 11.74 3.25 -9.33
CA ILE A 113 11.65 3.71 -10.72
C ILE A 113 11.90 5.22 -10.82
N TRP A 114 11.09 6.01 -10.13
CA TRP A 114 11.13 7.47 -10.18
C TRP A 114 11.91 8.01 -8.98
N ARG A 115 13.16 8.39 -9.21
CA ARG A 115 14.03 8.92 -8.15
C ARG A 115 13.97 10.44 -8.08
N GLY A 116 14.18 11.00 -6.89
CA GLY A 116 14.35 12.44 -6.70
C GLY A 116 13.07 13.24 -6.50
N PHE A 117 11.91 12.61 -6.34
CA PHE A 117 10.72 13.30 -5.88
C PHE A 117 10.85 13.65 -4.39
N ASP A 118 10.32 14.79 -4.01
CA ASP A 118 10.30 15.29 -2.63
C ASP A 118 9.35 14.48 -1.73
N SER A 119 8.31 13.89 -2.34
CA SER A 119 7.36 13.01 -1.67
C SER A 119 6.90 11.89 -2.58
N TYR A 120 6.62 10.73 -1.97
CA TYR A 120 6.10 9.54 -2.64
C TYR A 120 4.74 9.11 -2.10
N ASN A 121 4.04 9.96 -1.34
CA ASN A 121 2.65 9.66 -1.01
C ASN A 121 1.78 9.68 -2.27
N LEU A 122 0.62 9.06 -2.19
CA LEU A 122 -0.24 8.80 -3.34
C LEU A 122 -0.63 10.08 -4.11
N SER A 123 -0.94 11.18 -3.39
CA SER A 123 -1.25 12.47 -4.01
C SER A 123 -0.06 13.13 -4.68
N ALA A 124 1.11 13.14 -4.01
CA ALA A 124 2.31 13.75 -4.56
C ALA A 124 2.74 13.04 -5.84
N LEU A 125 2.73 11.69 -5.85
CA LEU A 125 3.00 10.92 -7.06
C LEU A 125 1.98 11.19 -8.15
N THR A 126 0.69 11.28 -7.82
CA THR A 126 -0.35 11.60 -8.80
C THR A 126 -0.09 12.96 -9.45
N TYR A 127 0.25 14.00 -8.68
CA TYR A 127 0.65 15.30 -9.25
C TYR A 127 1.93 15.24 -10.06
N ALA A 128 2.96 14.57 -9.55
CA ALA A 128 4.27 14.50 -10.20
C ALA A 128 4.22 13.81 -11.56
N LEU A 129 3.40 12.76 -11.68
CA LEU A 129 3.25 11.94 -12.88
C LEU A 129 2.13 12.41 -13.83
N THR A 130 1.40 13.47 -13.45
CA THR A 130 0.36 14.09 -14.29
C THR A 130 0.93 15.28 -15.04
N GLU A 131 0.62 15.36 -16.34
CA GLU A 131 0.97 16.51 -17.19
C GLU A 131 0.45 17.81 -16.57
N PRO A 132 1.23 18.92 -16.62
CA PRO A 132 0.89 20.18 -15.94
C PRO A 132 -0.48 20.75 -16.28
N ASP A 133 -0.93 20.63 -17.52
CA ASP A 133 -2.22 21.10 -18.01
C ASP A 133 -3.42 20.30 -17.47
N LYS A 134 -3.21 19.05 -17.07
CA LYS A 134 -4.23 18.17 -16.46
C LYS A 134 -4.29 18.23 -14.93
N ARG A 135 -3.33 18.89 -14.29
CA ARG A 135 -3.29 18.99 -12.81
C ARG A 135 -4.51 19.65 -12.18
N PRO A 136 -5.18 20.66 -12.81
CA PRO A 136 -6.43 21.19 -12.27
C PRO A 136 -7.54 20.13 -12.13
N GLU A 137 -7.68 19.22 -13.10
CA GLU A 137 -8.66 18.12 -13.03
C GLU A 137 -8.32 17.12 -11.92
N ILE A 138 -7.05 16.76 -11.82
CA ILE A 138 -6.54 15.85 -10.78
C ILE A 138 -6.73 16.47 -9.38
N ARG A 139 -6.57 17.78 -9.23
CA ARG A 139 -6.81 18.47 -7.96
C ARG A 139 -8.22 18.20 -7.42
N GLU A 140 -9.25 18.25 -8.27
CA GLU A 140 -10.63 17.99 -7.87
C GLU A 140 -10.83 16.56 -7.35
N VAL A 141 -10.13 15.58 -7.93
CA VAL A 141 -10.13 14.20 -7.43
C VAL A 141 -9.42 14.13 -6.07
N LEU A 142 -8.28 14.81 -5.92
CA LEU A 142 -7.45 14.75 -4.72
C LEU A 142 -8.04 15.52 -3.53
N ILE A 143 -8.86 16.54 -3.75
CA ILE A 143 -9.62 17.23 -2.68
C ILE A 143 -10.60 16.26 -2.00
N ASN A 144 -11.20 15.36 -2.78
CA ASN A 144 -12.17 14.37 -2.32
C ASN A 144 -11.55 13.00 -1.97
N ARG A 145 -10.22 12.91 -1.85
CA ARG A 145 -9.54 11.69 -1.40
C ARG A 145 -9.76 11.47 0.10
N HIS A 146 -9.16 10.42 0.64
CA HIS A 146 -9.42 9.85 1.97
C HIS A 146 -10.79 9.16 2.06
N ASN A 147 -11.10 8.49 0.98
CA ASN A 147 -12.09 7.46 0.85
C ASN A 147 -11.36 6.28 0.23
N ALA A 148 -11.39 5.13 0.85
CA ALA A 148 -10.58 3.98 0.47
C ALA A 148 -10.73 3.59 -1.02
N LEU A 149 -11.93 3.76 -1.62
CA LEU A 149 -12.09 3.46 -3.05
C LEU A 149 -11.39 4.47 -3.97
N THR A 150 -11.35 5.74 -3.59
CA THR A 150 -10.61 6.77 -4.34
C THR A 150 -9.12 6.49 -4.29
N ASP A 151 -8.59 6.15 -3.10
CA ASP A 151 -7.18 5.83 -2.93
C ASP A 151 -6.79 4.54 -3.64
N ALA A 152 -7.67 3.52 -3.67
CA ALA A 152 -7.49 2.34 -4.51
C ALA A 152 -7.45 2.67 -6.02
N LYS A 153 -8.30 3.59 -6.52
CA LYS A 153 -8.25 4.05 -7.92
C LYS A 153 -6.95 4.77 -8.26
N LEU A 154 -6.48 5.64 -7.36
CA LEU A 154 -5.19 6.32 -7.53
C LEU A 154 -4.04 5.31 -7.52
N CYS A 155 -4.06 4.33 -6.62
CA CYS A 155 -3.09 3.24 -6.57
C CYS A 155 -3.06 2.43 -7.88
N LEU A 156 -4.24 2.09 -8.44
CA LEU A 156 -4.31 1.42 -9.75
C LEU A 156 -3.68 2.27 -10.87
N ASN A 157 -3.92 3.58 -10.87
CA ASN A 157 -3.30 4.48 -11.85
C ASN A 157 -1.77 4.50 -11.72
N ILE A 158 -1.24 4.56 -10.49
CA ILE A 158 0.22 4.45 -10.25
C ILE A 158 0.75 3.09 -10.75
N LEU A 159 0.06 1.99 -10.44
CA LEU A 159 0.45 0.67 -10.94
C LEU A 159 0.49 0.64 -12.49
N ARG A 160 -0.51 1.19 -13.16
CA ARG A 160 -0.56 1.27 -14.63
C ARG A 160 0.60 2.07 -15.21
N LEU A 161 1.00 3.18 -14.57
CA LEU A 161 2.18 3.96 -14.96
C LEU A 161 3.47 3.16 -14.75
N ILE A 162 3.60 2.46 -13.62
CA ILE A 162 4.72 1.53 -13.36
C ILE A 162 4.83 0.48 -14.48
N LEU A 163 3.71 -0.13 -14.88
CA LEU A 163 3.70 -1.15 -15.93
C LEU A 163 4.01 -0.59 -17.33
N LYS A 164 3.74 0.69 -17.58
CA LYS A 164 4.19 1.37 -18.82
C LYS A 164 5.70 1.57 -18.83
N GLU A 165 6.29 1.97 -17.71
CA GLU A 165 7.74 2.13 -17.57
C GLU A 165 8.49 0.79 -17.56
N LYS A 166 7.81 -0.29 -17.11
CA LYS A 166 8.35 -1.63 -16.89
C LYS A 166 7.56 -2.65 -17.71
N SER A 167 7.62 -2.53 -19.04
CA SER A 167 6.86 -3.38 -19.97
C SER A 167 7.19 -4.88 -19.88
N GLU A 168 8.31 -5.25 -19.26
CA GLU A 168 8.69 -6.62 -18.94
C GLU A 168 7.84 -7.27 -17.84
N LEU A 169 7.09 -6.49 -17.05
CA LEU A 169 6.23 -6.99 -15.97
C LEU A 169 4.89 -7.49 -16.52
N THR A 170 4.91 -8.57 -17.28
CA THR A 170 3.76 -9.08 -18.05
C THR A 170 2.82 -10.00 -17.26
N SER A 171 3.12 -10.32 -16.01
CA SER A 171 2.29 -11.19 -15.18
C SER A 171 2.31 -10.76 -13.70
N TRP A 172 1.28 -11.12 -12.95
CA TRP A 172 1.23 -10.88 -11.50
C TRP A 172 2.44 -11.45 -10.74
N GLY A 173 3.00 -12.56 -11.22
CA GLY A 173 4.22 -13.14 -10.65
C GLY A 173 5.45 -12.25 -10.83
N PHE A 174 5.63 -11.66 -12.00
CA PHE A 174 6.72 -10.71 -12.26
C PHE A 174 6.53 -9.38 -11.52
N ILE A 175 5.29 -8.87 -11.49
CA ILE A 175 4.96 -7.64 -10.75
C ILE A 175 5.24 -7.83 -9.24
N TRP A 176 4.81 -8.96 -8.67
CA TRP A 176 5.09 -9.29 -7.28
C TRP A 176 6.59 -9.40 -7.00
N LYS A 177 7.33 -10.13 -7.84
CA LYS A 177 8.77 -10.27 -7.68
C LYS A 177 9.49 -8.92 -7.71
N PHE A 178 9.12 -8.05 -8.66
CA PHE A 178 9.67 -6.70 -8.73
C PHE A 178 9.33 -5.87 -7.49
N SER A 179 8.10 -5.98 -6.97
CA SER A 179 7.72 -5.33 -5.71
C SER A 179 8.56 -5.82 -4.53
N GLU A 180 8.78 -7.15 -4.39
CA GLU A 180 9.62 -7.72 -3.33
C GLU A 180 11.07 -7.20 -3.41
N GLU A 181 11.65 -7.14 -4.60
CA GLU A 181 12.98 -6.59 -4.82
C GLU A 181 13.05 -5.08 -4.52
N ALA A 182 12.02 -4.31 -4.90
CA ALA A 182 11.94 -2.88 -4.66
C ALA A 182 11.82 -2.50 -3.17
N ARG A 183 11.33 -3.40 -2.33
CA ARG A 183 11.23 -3.21 -0.87
C ARG A 183 12.55 -3.36 -0.14
N ILE A 184 13.52 -4.08 -0.72
CA ILE A 184 14.82 -4.28 -0.09
C ILE A 184 15.58 -2.94 -0.08
N PRO A 185 15.83 -2.34 1.10
CA PRO A 185 16.47 -1.04 1.18
C PRO A 185 17.94 -1.12 0.76
N LYS A 186 18.40 -0.12 0.01
CA LYS A 186 19.81 0.04 -0.36
C LYS A 186 20.59 0.89 0.63
N THR A 187 19.86 1.70 1.39
CA THR A 187 20.41 2.58 2.43
C THR A 187 19.66 2.36 3.73
N MET A 188 20.31 2.65 4.84
CA MET A 188 19.67 2.57 6.15
C MET A 188 18.45 3.49 6.23
N PRO A 189 17.25 2.96 6.55
CA PRO A 189 16.01 3.75 6.55
C PRO A 189 15.87 4.62 7.81
N PHE A 190 16.55 4.31 8.91
CA PHE A 190 16.42 4.99 10.21
C PHE A 190 17.71 4.95 11.04
N GLY A 191 17.64 5.53 12.24
CA GLY A 191 18.69 5.49 13.25
C GLY A 191 19.92 6.35 12.91
N LYS A 192 21.03 6.15 13.63
CA LYS A 192 22.25 6.96 13.51
C LYS A 192 22.94 6.84 12.14
N HIS A 193 22.64 5.78 11.40
CA HIS A 193 23.19 5.54 10.06
C HIS A 193 22.17 5.81 8.94
N LYS A 194 21.08 6.51 9.21
CA LYS A 194 20.07 6.84 8.21
C LYS A 194 20.69 7.45 6.96
N GLY A 195 20.34 6.91 5.78
CA GLY A 195 20.85 7.36 4.48
C GLY A 195 22.21 6.76 4.07
N THR A 196 22.94 6.11 4.99
CA THR A 196 24.19 5.41 4.66
C THR A 196 23.89 4.16 3.84
N PRO A 197 24.61 3.88 2.73
CA PRO A 197 24.48 2.59 2.04
C PRO A 197 24.70 1.42 3.00
N ILE A 198 23.85 0.40 2.94
CA ILE A 198 23.88 -0.72 3.92
C ILE A 198 25.25 -1.42 3.93
N LYS A 199 25.90 -1.54 2.77
CA LYS A 199 27.26 -2.10 2.67
C LYS A 199 28.29 -1.34 3.50
N ASP A 200 28.11 -0.02 3.68
CA ASP A 200 29.06 0.88 4.36
C ASP A 200 28.74 1.07 5.85
N VAL A 201 27.67 0.46 6.35
CA VAL A 201 27.31 0.47 7.78
C VAL A 201 28.27 -0.43 8.57
N PRO A 202 28.75 -0.02 9.76
CA PRO A 202 29.61 -0.85 10.60
C PRO A 202 29.03 -2.23 10.89
N GLN A 203 29.89 -3.25 10.88
CA GLN A 203 29.45 -4.66 11.00
C GLN A 203 28.81 -4.95 12.36
N ASP A 204 29.35 -4.39 13.44
CA ASP A 204 28.81 -4.52 14.80
C ASP A 204 27.37 -3.99 14.89
N TYR A 205 27.08 -2.89 14.20
CA TYR A 205 25.74 -2.33 14.15
C TYR A 205 24.77 -3.20 13.30
N LYS A 206 25.24 -3.78 12.21
CA LYS A 206 24.45 -4.73 11.40
C LYS A 206 24.08 -5.96 12.22
N GLU A 207 25.03 -6.56 12.92
CA GLU A 207 24.79 -7.74 13.76
C GLU A 207 23.82 -7.42 14.91
N TRP A 208 23.96 -6.25 15.53
CA TRP A 208 23.01 -5.80 16.55
C TRP A 208 21.58 -5.65 15.97
N LEU A 209 21.43 -5.08 14.77
CA LEU A 209 20.12 -4.93 14.13
C LEU A 209 19.47 -6.27 13.82
N LYS A 210 20.21 -7.27 13.31
CA LYS A 210 19.67 -8.57 12.92
C LYS A 210 18.97 -9.31 14.07
N VAL A 211 19.33 -9.03 15.31
CA VAL A 211 18.75 -9.68 16.50
C VAL A 211 17.63 -8.89 17.16
N GLN A 212 17.24 -7.73 16.60
CA GLN A 212 16.12 -6.95 17.15
C GLN A 212 14.79 -7.64 16.85
N PRO A 213 13.86 -7.75 17.84
CA PRO A 213 12.62 -8.49 17.68
C PRO A 213 11.68 -7.89 16.62
N ASP A 214 11.74 -6.58 16.44
CA ASP A 214 10.84 -5.83 15.55
C ASP A 214 11.54 -5.37 14.25
N ILE A 215 12.63 -6.04 13.85
CA ILE A 215 13.31 -5.69 12.61
C ILE A 215 12.39 -5.91 11.40
N ASP A 216 12.34 -4.93 10.52
CA ASP A 216 11.65 -5.06 9.24
C ASP A 216 12.23 -6.20 8.39
N GLU A 217 11.37 -7.05 7.83
CA GLU A 217 11.77 -8.25 7.08
C GLU A 217 12.64 -7.93 5.85
N TYR A 218 12.41 -6.79 5.19
CA TYR A 218 13.18 -6.40 4.01
C TYR A 218 14.52 -5.78 4.40
N LEU A 219 14.58 -5.07 5.54
CA LEU A 219 15.85 -4.63 6.10
C LEU A 219 16.69 -5.84 6.52
N LEU A 220 16.10 -6.84 7.16
CA LEU A 220 16.80 -8.07 7.52
C LEU A 220 17.36 -8.77 6.26
N LYS A 221 16.56 -8.94 5.21
CA LYS A 221 17.02 -9.48 3.92
C LYS A 221 18.21 -8.68 3.35
N ALA A 222 18.16 -7.33 3.44
CA ALA A 222 19.25 -6.48 2.97
C ALA A 222 20.55 -6.65 3.78
N LEU A 223 20.43 -6.89 5.09
CA LEU A 223 21.58 -7.13 5.99
C LEU A 223 22.18 -8.53 5.82
N GLU A 224 21.38 -9.53 5.43
CA GLU A 224 21.82 -10.90 5.22
C GLU A 224 22.46 -11.14 3.84
N ALA A 225 22.13 -10.28 2.86
CA ALA A 225 22.66 -10.38 1.49
C ALA A 225 24.09 -9.84 1.32
N LEU A 226 24.71 -9.33 2.39
CA LEU A 226 26.06 -8.77 2.44
C LEU A 226 27.01 -9.70 3.18
#